data_646a6fa52f444f20565b7ce9e61e6848
#
_entry.id   646a6fa52f444f20565b7ce9e61e6848
#
_cell.length_a   1.000
_cell.length_b   1.000
_cell.length_c   1.000
_cell.angle_alpha   90.00
_cell.angle_beta   90.00
_cell.angle_gamma   90.00
#
_symmetry.space_group_name_H-M   'P 1'
#
loop_
_entity.id
_entity.type
_entity.pdbx_description
1 polymer ?
#
loop_
_entity_poly.entity_id
_entity_poly.type
_entity_poly.pdbx_seq_one_letter_code
_entity_poly.pdbx_strand_id
1 'polypeptide(L)'
;MAFKTLTTSSFGHVVHAPVGSVDLVDWLANLTSGEYRRLCAGAHIAAGTSPGEDGGQVWIQVEIIGGTLLVHQYVGELIDPRGCRMASVSDVFTAAGRTTVRVLWELGVEPLDEQSCEYVNGLTAISTDEFLSFTDSRGIGIETAGAAYTEAFEVHNALETASIAASLERRAHASGVI
;
A
#
# COMPACT_ATOMS: atom_id res chain seq x y z
N MET A 1 -20.12 10.72 -12.91
CA MET A 1 -20.36 9.26 -12.84
C MET A 1 -20.13 8.79 -11.42
N ALA A 2 -20.75 7.70 -10.95
CA ALA A 2 -20.45 7.17 -9.62
C ALA A 2 -19.09 6.44 -9.66
N PHE A 3 -18.22 6.73 -8.68
CA PHE A 3 -16.96 5.99 -8.50
C PHE A 3 -17.23 4.51 -8.26
N LYS A 4 -16.38 3.66 -8.80
CA LYS A 4 -16.50 2.21 -8.66
C LYS A 4 -15.25 1.64 -8.01
N THR A 5 -15.42 0.73 -7.07
CA THR A 5 -14.33 -0.11 -6.58
C THR A 5 -13.87 -1.01 -7.73
N LEU A 6 -12.59 -0.92 -8.06
CA LEU A 6 -11.95 -1.73 -9.09
C LEU A 6 -11.48 -3.06 -8.53
N THR A 7 -10.89 -3.02 -7.33
CA THR A 7 -10.44 -4.20 -6.59
C THR A 7 -10.34 -3.91 -5.11
N THR A 8 -10.42 -4.95 -4.31
CA THR A 8 -10.09 -4.94 -2.88
C THR A 8 -9.34 -6.22 -2.56
N SER A 9 -8.23 -6.11 -1.86
CA SER A 9 -7.48 -7.25 -1.35
C SER A 9 -7.08 -7.03 0.10
N SER A 10 -6.98 -8.12 0.88
CA SER A 10 -6.52 -8.07 2.27
C SER A 10 -5.82 -9.37 2.60
N PHE A 11 -4.61 -9.28 3.13
CA PHE A 11 -3.81 -10.42 3.55
C PHE A 11 -3.28 -10.20 4.96
N GLY A 12 -3.23 -11.27 5.75
CA GLY A 12 -2.63 -11.29 7.08
C GLY A 12 -1.34 -12.11 7.11
N HIS A 13 -0.42 -11.73 7.98
CA HIS A 13 0.79 -12.48 8.25
C HIS A 13 1.18 -12.36 9.73
N VAL A 14 1.65 -13.47 10.32
CA VAL A 14 2.09 -13.48 11.71
C VAL A 14 3.42 -12.74 11.86
N VAL A 15 3.48 -11.89 12.88
CA VAL A 15 4.68 -11.22 13.38
C VAL A 15 5.00 -11.84 14.74
N HIS A 16 6.16 -12.50 14.89
CA HIS A 16 6.59 -13.13 16.13
C HIS A 16 7.19 -12.11 17.10
N ALA A 17 6.34 -11.19 17.53
CA ALA A 17 6.63 -10.16 18.50
C ALA A 17 5.34 -9.73 19.22
N PRO A 18 5.40 -9.33 20.50
CA PRO A 18 4.24 -8.77 21.19
C PRO A 18 3.69 -7.56 20.44
N VAL A 19 2.36 -7.43 20.35
CA VAL A 19 1.72 -6.32 19.64
C VAL A 19 2.18 -4.94 20.13
N GLY A 20 2.54 -4.81 21.42
CA GLY A 20 3.04 -3.56 22.00
C GLY A 20 4.45 -3.16 21.56
N SER A 21 5.19 -4.06 20.90
CA SER A 21 6.53 -3.78 20.34
C SER A 21 6.49 -3.44 18.84
N VAL A 22 5.31 -3.50 18.21
CA VAL A 22 5.11 -3.15 16.81
C VAL A 22 4.50 -1.75 16.72
N ASP A 23 5.14 -0.86 15.97
CA ASP A 23 4.68 0.51 15.73
C ASP A 23 4.68 0.80 14.23
N LEU A 24 3.46 0.85 13.64
CA LEU A 24 3.26 1.11 12.21
C LEU A 24 3.63 2.55 11.84
N VAL A 25 3.46 3.51 12.76
CA VAL A 25 3.79 4.92 12.52
C VAL A 25 5.31 5.10 12.43
N ASP A 26 6.04 4.51 13.38
CA ASP A 26 7.51 4.50 13.34
C ASP A 26 8.02 3.78 12.10
N TRP A 27 7.42 2.64 11.75
CA TRP A 27 7.77 1.89 10.55
C TRP A 27 7.60 2.72 9.28
N LEU A 28 6.44 3.39 9.09
CA LEU A 28 6.17 4.27 7.96
C LEU A 28 7.13 5.46 7.91
N ALA A 29 7.36 6.12 9.06
CA ALA A 29 8.21 7.30 9.15
C ALA A 29 9.68 7.01 8.81
N ASN A 30 10.15 5.80 9.13
CA ASN A 30 11.54 5.36 8.95
C ASN A 30 11.74 4.37 7.79
N LEU A 31 10.72 4.18 6.93
CA LEU A 31 10.83 3.33 5.74
C LEU A 31 11.74 3.98 4.70
N THR A 32 12.96 3.49 4.59
CA THR A 32 13.90 3.97 3.58
C THR A 32 13.58 3.40 2.19
N SER A 33 13.95 4.14 1.13
CA SER A 33 13.82 3.65 -0.25
C SER A 33 14.58 2.33 -0.49
N GLY A 34 15.70 2.14 0.21
CA GLY A 34 16.46 0.88 0.16
C GLY A 34 15.74 -0.29 0.79
N GLU A 35 15.06 -0.07 1.92
CA GLU A 35 14.23 -1.08 2.56
C GLU A 35 12.99 -1.40 1.71
N TYR A 36 12.28 -0.36 1.26
CA TYR A 36 11.12 -0.50 0.40
C TYR A 36 11.38 -1.39 -0.81
N ARG A 37 12.48 -1.17 -1.53
CA ARG A 37 12.88 -2.00 -2.67
C ARG A 37 13.12 -3.47 -2.32
N ARG A 38 13.49 -3.78 -1.08
CA ARG A 38 13.69 -5.16 -0.62
C ARG A 38 12.39 -5.85 -0.22
N LEU A 39 11.34 -5.09 0.15
CA LEU A 39 10.03 -5.67 0.52
C LEU A 39 9.40 -6.41 -0.65
N CYS A 40 9.49 -5.87 -1.86
CA CYS A 40 9.01 -6.54 -3.07
C CYS A 40 9.99 -6.28 -4.24
N ALA A 41 11.07 -7.07 -4.27
CA ALA A 41 12.13 -6.89 -5.26
C ALA A 41 11.62 -7.07 -6.69
N GLY A 42 11.89 -6.10 -7.54
CA GLY A 42 11.41 -6.05 -8.92
C GLY A 42 10.08 -5.31 -9.12
N ALA A 43 9.25 -5.17 -8.08
CA ALA A 43 8.05 -4.35 -8.11
C ALA A 43 8.29 -2.98 -7.48
N HIS A 44 8.84 -2.92 -6.27
CA HIS A 44 9.12 -1.68 -5.57
C HIS A 44 10.34 -0.95 -6.14
N ILE A 45 10.19 0.31 -6.52
CA ILE A 45 11.24 1.12 -7.16
C ILE A 45 11.82 2.14 -6.19
N ALA A 46 10.98 2.93 -5.53
CA ALA A 46 11.40 4.00 -4.63
C ALA A 46 10.33 4.31 -3.59
N ALA A 47 10.77 4.75 -2.41
CA ALA A 47 9.92 5.36 -1.40
C ALA A 47 10.60 6.60 -0.81
N GLY A 48 9.79 7.52 -0.31
CA GLY A 48 10.24 8.73 0.35
C GLY A 48 9.08 9.50 0.94
N THR A 49 9.37 10.68 1.49
CA THR A 49 8.38 11.58 2.06
C THR A 49 8.57 13.00 1.56
N SER A 50 7.50 13.78 1.58
CA SER A 50 7.50 15.20 1.23
C SER A 50 6.54 15.95 2.16
N PRO A 51 6.78 17.24 2.46
CA PRO A 51 5.74 18.07 3.04
C PRO A 51 4.54 18.19 2.10
N GLY A 52 3.33 18.06 2.64
CA GLY A 52 2.09 18.37 1.92
C GLY A 52 1.80 19.87 1.91
N GLU A 53 0.83 20.29 1.08
CA GLU A 53 0.42 21.70 0.96
C GLU A 53 -0.17 22.26 2.28
N ASP A 54 -0.78 21.40 3.08
CA ASP A 54 -1.35 21.70 4.40
C ASP A 54 -0.33 21.61 5.55
N GLY A 55 0.95 21.32 5.24
CA GLY A 55 2.01 21.07 6.19
C GLY A 55 2.02 19.66 6.80
N GLY A 56 1.09 18.80 6.42
CA GLY A 56 1.09 17.38 6.74
C GLY A 56 2.20 16.62 6.00
N GLN A 57 2.37 15.35 6.34
CA GLN A 57 3.34 14.47 5.65
C GLN A 57 2.66 13.72 4.50
N VAL A 58 3.33 13.68 3.36
CA VAL A 58 2.98 12.84 2.21
C VAL A 58 4.02 11.73 2.09
N TRP A 59 3.58 10.48 2.03
CA TRP A 59 4.40 9.31 1.75
C TRP A 59 4.33 8.98 0.25
N ILE A 60 5.48 9.00 -0.39
CA ILE A 60 5.58 8.75 -1.83
C ILE A 60 6.11 7.33 -2.02
N GLN A 61 5.41 6.54 -2.84
CA GLN A 61 5.83 5.19 -3.22
C GLN A 61 5.72 5.05 -4.74
N VAL A 62 6.73 4.44 -5.33
CA VAL A 62 6.80 4.17 -6.78
C VAL A 62 7.00 2.69 -6.97
N GLU A 63 6.10 2.06 -7.74
CA GLU A 63 6.11 0.61 -7.93
C GLU A 63 5.57 0.19 -9.29
N ILE A 64 5.83 -1.04 -9.68
CA ILE A 64 5.29 -1.68 -10.87
C ILE A 64 4.41 -2.85 -10.42
N ILE A 65 3.11 -2.74 -10.66
CA ILE A 65 2.12 -3.78 -10.39
C ILE A 65 1.53 -4.26 -11.71
N GLY A 66 1.61 -5.55 -12.00
CA GLY A 66 1.10 -6.12 -13.25
C GLY A 66 1.68 -5.48 -14.52
N GLY A 67 2.94 -5.01 -14.47
CA GLY A 67 3.60 -4.32 -15.57
C GLY A 67 3.20 -2.84 -15.75
N THR A 68 2.42 -2.30 -14.82
CA THR A 68 1.96 -0.90 -14.81
C THR A 68 2.73 -0.12 -13.76
N LEU A 69 3.31 1.03 -14.13
CA LEU A 69 3.98 1.91 -13.18
C LEU A 69 2.94 2.75 -12.42
N LEU A 70 3.01 2.72 -11.10
CA LEU A 70 2.20 3.51 -10.19
C LEU A 70 3.10 4.47 -9.39
N VAL A 71 2.59 5.68 -9.19
CA VAL A 71 3.18 6.66 -8.29
C VAL A 71 2.13 7.06 -7.27
N HIS A 72 2.31 6.60 -6.05
CA HIS A 72 1.42 6.90 -4.94
C HIS A 72 1.91 8.13 -4.19
N GLN A 73 0.95 8.96 -3.75
CA GLN A 73 1.17 10.11 -2.88
C GLN A 73 0.18 9.98 -1.72
N TYR A 74 0.55 9.15 -0.75
CA TYR A 74 -0.32 8.83 0.37
C TYR A 74 -0.38 9.95 1.39
N VAL A 75 -1.60 10.32 1.78
CA VAL A 75 -1.90 11.16 2.93
C VAL A 75 -2.58 10.30 3.99
N GLY A 76 -2.20 10.45 5.25
CA GLY A 76 -2.79 9.70 6.34
C GLY A 76 -4.20 10.21 6.68
N GLU A 77 -5.21 9.34 6.59
CA GLU A 77 -6.57 9.59 7.09
C GLU A 77 -6.71 9.14 8.55
N LEU A 78 -6.00 8.07 8.93
CA LEU A 78 -5.82 7.57 10.29
C LEU A 78 -4.35 7.19 10.47
N ILE A 79 -3.72 7.67 11.52
CA ILE A 79 -2.34 7.38 11.86
C ILE A 79 -2.27 7.01 13.34
N ASP A 80 -2.17 5.72 13.60
CA ASP A 80 -2.09 5.12 14.93
C ASP A 80 -1.04 4.00 14.92
N PRO A 81 -0.29 3.77 16.00
CA PRO A 81 0.72 2.71 16.05
C PRO A 81 0.21 1.31 15.70
N ARG A 82 -1.08 1.04 15.88
CA ARG A 82 -1.70 -0.26 15.59
C ARG A 82 -2.59 -0.28 14.35
N GLY A 83 -2.87 0.89 13.76
CA GLY A 83 -3.73 0.98 12.58
C GLY A 83 -3.51 2.27 11.81
N CYS A 84 -3.14 2.13 10.55
CA CYS A 84 -2.98 3.27 9.65
C CYS A 84 -3.93 3.12 8.46
N ARG A 85 -4.54 4.21 8.06
CA ARG A 85 -5.29 4.32 6.81
C ARG A 85 -4.75 5.47 6.00
N MET A 86 -4.22 5.12 4.84
CA MET A 86 -3.54 6.02 3.92
C MET A 86 -4.36 6.14 2.64
N ALA A 87 -4.55 7.33 2.11
CA ALA A 87 -5.26 7.57 0.87
C ALA A 87 -4.35 8.26 -0.15
N SER A 88 -4.42 7.83 -1.40
CA SER A 88 -3.69 8.43 -2.52
C SER A 88 -4.59 8.54 -3.75
N VAL A 89 -4.51 9.65 -4.47
CA VAL A 89 -4.88 9.69 -5.89
C VAL A 89 -3.58 9.42 -6.65
N SER A 90 -3.45 8.20 -7.12
CA SER A 90 -2.20 7.66 -7.65
C SER A 90 -2.13 7.81 -9.15
N ASP A 91 -0.99 8.25 -9.66
CA ASP A 91 -0.70 8.24 -11.09
C ASP A 91 -0.45 6.82 -11.59
N VAL A 92 -1.07 6.48 -12.70
CA VAL A 92 -0.99 5.17 -13.34
C VAL A 92 -0.49 5.35 -14.77
N PHE A 93 0.69 4.83 -15.05
CA PHE A 93 1.33 4.91 -16.36
C PHE A 93 1.27 3.55 -17.07
N THR A 94 0.50 3.48 -18.13
CA THR A 94 0.34 2.30 -18.98
C THR A 94 0.96 2.52 -20.35
N ALA A 95 1.08 1.48 -21.15
CA ALA A 95 1.47 1.60 -22.56
C ALA A 95 0.48 2.45 -23.37
N ALA A 96 -0.77 2.55 -22.94
CA ALA A 96 -1.82 3.34 -23.59
C ALA A 96 -1.89 4.80 -23.10
N GLY A 97 -1.08 5.19 -22.12
CA GLY A 97 -1.01 6.55 -21.57
C GLY A 97 -1.19 6.59 -20.05
N ARG A 98 -1.30 7.82 -19.51
CA ARG A 98 -1.48 8.09 -18.10
C ARG A 98 -2.97 8.18 -17.73
N THR A 99 -3.30 7.73 -16.55
CA THR A 99 -4.58 7.96 -15.86
C THR A 99 -4.35 8.02 -14.36
N THR A 100 -5.40 8.13 -13.56
CA THR A 100 -5.30 8.09 -12.09
C THR A 100 -6.27 7.08 -11.49
N VAL A 101 -5.90 6.51 -10.35
CA VAL A 101 -6.80 5.71 -9.49
C VAL A 101 -6.70 6.21 -8.06
N ARG A 102 -7.80 6.15 -7.30
CA ARG A 102 -7.72 6.33 -5.86
C ARG A 102 -7.36 5.01 -5.21
N VAL A 103 -6.35 5.02 -4.36
CA VAL A 103 -5.92 3.86 -3.58
C VAL A 103 -6.09 4.18 -2.10
N LEU A 104 -6.72 3.27 -1.39
CA LEU A 104 -6.74 3.22 0.07
C LEU A 104 -5.82 2.08 0.49
N TRP A 105 -4.87 2.38 1.38
CA TRP A 105 -3.94 1.43 1.97
C TRP A 105 -4.18 1.39 3.47
N GLU A 106 -4.58 0.23 3.97
CA GLU A 106 -4.98 0.01 5.36
C GLU A 106 -4.04 -1.01 5.99
N LEU A 107 -3.36 -0.59 7.04
CA LEU A 107 -2.43 -1.39 7.82
C LEU A 107 -2.99 -1.59 9.21
N GLY A 108 -2.92 -2.80 9.72
CA GLY A 108 -3.37 -3.13 11.07
C GLY A 108 -2.48 -4.15 11.76
N VAL A 109 -2.41 -4.07 13.09
CA VAL A 109 -1.80 -5.12 13.92
C VAL A 109 -2.73 -5.47 15.07
N GLU A 110 -3.05 -6.77 15.19
CA GLU A 110 -3.92 -7.31 16.20
C GLU A 110 -3.19 -8.39 17.03
N PRO A 111 -3.37 -8.45 18.35
CA PRO A 111 -2.71 -9.45 19.16
C PRO A 111 -3.26 -10.85 18.85
N LEU A 112 -2.36 -11.84 18.70
CA LEU A 112 -2.73 -13.25 18.66
C LEU A 112 -2.53 -13.90 20.03
N ASP A 113 -1.38 -13.63 20.65
CA ASP A 113 -1.03 -14.07 22.00
C ASP A 113 -0.02 -13.09 22.65
N GLU A 114 0.59 -13.48 23.78
CA GLU A 114 1.55 -12.61 24.50
C GLU A 114 2.86 -12.36 23.74
N GLN A 115 3.18 -13.18 22.72
CA GLN A 115 4.45 -13.15 22.00
C GLN A 115 4.29 -12.97 20.49
N SER A 116 3.05 -12.89 20.01
CA SER A 116 2.78 -12.73 18.58
C SER A 116 1.58 -11.83 18.29
N CYS A 117 1.60 -11.22 17.10
CA CYS A 117 0.47 -10.48 16.56
C CYS A 117 0.28 -10.81 15.08
N GLU A 118 -0.88 -10.49 14.54
CA GLU A 118 -1.15 -10.54 13.11
C GLU A 118 -1.00 -9.13 12.52
N TYR A 119 -0.17 -9.00 11.50
CA TYR A 119 -0.15 -7.83 10.63
C TYR A 119 -1.12 -8.06 9.47
N VAL A 120 -1.99 -7.10 9.23
CA VAL A 120 -2.96 -7.11 8.12
C VAL A 120 -2.65 -5.97 7.18
N ASN A 121 -2.60 -6.28 5.89
CA ASN A 121 -2.35 -5.35 4.78
C ASN A 121 -3.56 -5.35 3.84
N GLY A 122 -4.32 -4.26 3.84
CA GLY A 122 -5.49 -4.05 3.02
C GLY A 122 -5.24 -3.01 1.93
N LEU A 123 -5.67 -3.32 0.70
CA LEU A 123 -5.64 -2.41 -0.44
C LEU A 123 -7.01 -2.33 -1.10
N THR A 124 -7.47 -1.12 -1.39
CA THR A 124 -8.68 -0.89 -2.20
C THR A 124 -8.36 0.12 -3.29
N ALA A 125 -8.53 -0.27 -4.56
CA ALA A 125 -8.45 0.64 -5.70
C ALA A 125 -9.85 1.06 -6.16
N ILE A 126 -10.02 2.36 -6.39
CA ILE A 126 -11.30 2.99 -6.75
C ILE A 126 -11.08 3.82 -8.01
N SER A 127 -12.02 3.75 -8.97
CA SER A 127 -11.96 4.56 -10.18
C SER A 127 -12.04 6.06 -9.87
N THR A 128 -11.27 6.86 -10.60
CA THR A 128 -11.46 8.32 -10.68
C THR A 128 -12.25 8.69 -11.93
N ASP A 129 -12.69 9.92 -12.07
CA ASP A 129 -13.31 10.41 -13.31
C ASP A 129 -12.31 10.34 -14.49
N GLU A 130 -11.02 10.57 -14.23
CA GLU A 130 -9.96 10.43 -15.24
C GLU A 130 -9.83 8.98 -15.69
N PHE A 131 -9.86 8.01 -14.76
CA PHE A 131 -9.84 6.58 -15.08
C PHE A 131 -11.04 6.16 -15.95
N LEU A 132 -12.24 6.59 -15.57
CA LEU A 132 -13.47 6.29 -16.32
C LEU A 132 -13.42 6.87 -17.75
N SER A 133 -12.96 8.10 -17.89
CA SER A 133 -12.78 8.74 -19.21
C SER A 133 -11.69 8.05 -20.04
N PHE A 134 -10.59 7.62 -19.38
CA PHE A 134 -9.49 6.91 -20.01
C PHE A 134 -9.93 5.56 -20.57
N THR A 135 -10.67 4.76 -19.80
CA THR A 135 -11.17 3.45 -20.22
C THR A 135 -12.25 3.56 -21.28
N ASP A 136 -13.20 4.49 -21.12
CA ASP A 136 -14.28 4.74 -22.09
C ASP A 136 -13.73 5.15 -23.48
N SER A 137 -12.78 6.06 -23.52
CA SER A 137 -12.14 6.51 -24.78
C SER A 137 -11.41 5.40 -25.54
N ARG A 138 -11.15 4.26 -24.90
CA ARG A 138 -10.46 3.09 -25.45
C ARG A 138 -11.38 1.88 -25.64
N GLY A 139 -12.68 2.03 -25.33
CA GLY A 139 -13.65 0.94 -25.38
C GLY A 139 -13.37 -0.19 -24.38
N ILE A 140 -12.66 0.11 -23.27
CA ILE A 140 -12.37 -0.87 -22.21
C ILE A 140 -13.50 -0.83 -21.20
N GLY A 141 -14.23 -1.94 -21.07
CA GLY A 141 -15.26 -2.07 -20.03
C GLY A 141 -14.67 -1.97 -18.62
N ILE A 142 -15.38 -1.28 -17.72
CA ILE A 142 -14.92 -1.10 -16.34
C ILE A 142 -14.73 -2.43 -15.60
N GLU A 143 -15.54 -3.45 -15.89
CA GLU A 143 -15.40 -4.78 -15.30
C GLU A 143 -14.12 -5.49 -15.77
N THR A 144 -13.78 -5.35 -17.05
CA THR A 144 -12.54 -5.89 -17.63
C THR A 144 -11.32 -5.21 -17.01
N ALA A 145 -11.37 -3.87 -16.87
CA ALA A 145 -10.34 -3.11 -16.20
C ALA A 145 -10.20 -3.54 -14.73
N GLY A 146 -11.31 -3.68 -14.00
CA GLY A 146 -11.32 -4.14 -12.62
C GLY A 146 -10.72 -5.53 -12.44
N ALA A 147 -11.06 -6.48 -13.30
CA ALA A 147 -10.52 -7.85 -13.24
C ALA A 147 -8.98 -7.87 -13.40
N ALA A 148 -8.45 -7.08 -14.35
CA ALA A 148 -7.00 -6.96 -14.52
C ALA A 148 -6.29 -6.35 -13.29
N TYR A 149 -6.92 -5.36 -12.63
CA TYR A 149 -6.42 -4.81 -11.37
C TYR A 149 -6.47 -5.86 -10.26
N THR A 150 -7.56 -6.61 -10.12
CA THR A 150 -7.71 -7.61 -9.06
C THR A 150 -6.56 -8.63 -9.10
N GLU A 151 -6.32 -9.25 -10.25
CA GLU A 151 -5.26 -10.25 -10.39
C GLU A 151 -3.89 -9.69 -10.00
N ALA A 152 -3.53 -8.51 -10.52
CA ALA A 152 -2.23 -7.89 -10.28
C ALA A 152 -2.05 -7.47 -8.82
N PHE A 153 -3.07 -6.85 -8.22
CA PHE A 153 -3.00 -6.35 -6.84
C PHE A 153 -3.04 -7.48 -5.80
N GLU A 154 -3.80 -8.56 -6.02
CA GLU A 154 -3.80 -9.71 -5.10
C GLU A 154 -2.43 -10.37 -5.01
N VAL A 155 -1.78 -10.64 -6.16
CA VAL A 155 -0.44 -11.22 -6.20
C VAL A 155 0.57 -10.30 -5.50
N HIS A 156 0.55 -9.01 -5.82
CA HIS A 156 1.46 -8.03 -5.23
C HIS A 156 1.25 -7.91 -3.72
N ASN A 157 0.01 -7.71 -3.27
CA ASN A 157 -0.33 -7.50 -1.87
C ASN A 157 0.01 -8.72 -1.00
N ALA A 158 -0.20 -9.94 -1.50
CA ALA A 158 0.18 -11.16 -0.79
C ALA A 158 1.70 -11.25 -0.54
N LEU A 159 2.52 -10.94 -1.55
CA LEU A 159 3.98 -10.94 -1.45
C LEU A 159 4.50 -9.83 -0.53
N GLU A 160 3.94 -8.64 -0.67
CA GLU A 160 4.31 -7.48 0.13
C GLU A 160 3.97 -7.68 1.61
N THR A 161 2.79 -8.24 1.93
CA THR A 161 2.33 -8.48 3.30
C THR A 161 3.32 -9.30 4.10
N ALA A 162 3.79 -10.43 3.56
CA ALA A 162 4.77 -11.28 4.23
C ALA A 162 6.11 -10.54 4.47
N SER A 163 6.52 -9.73 3.51
CA SER A 163 7.79 -8.98 3.59
C SER A 163 7.71 -7.81 4.57
N ILE A 164 6.58 -7.11 4.64
CA ILE A 164 6.35 -6.05 5.64
C ILE A 164 6.29 -6.67 7.04
N ALA A 165 5.56 -7.77 7.24
CA ALA A 165 5.51 -8.47 8.52
C ALA A 165 6.92 -8.83 9.02
N ALA A 166 7.77 -9.39 8.15
CA ALA A 166 9.15 -9.69 8.49
C ALA A 166 9.99 -8.43 8.79
N SER A 167 9.68 -7.28 8.16
CA SER A 167 10.32 -6.01 8.47
C SER A 167 9.90 -5.48 9.84
N LEU A 168 8.61 -5.54 10.17
CA LEU A 168 8.06 -5.15 11.47
C LEU A 168 8.65 -6.03 12.59
N GLU A 169 8.74 -7.35 12.39
CA GLU A 169 9.34 -8.28 13.34
C GLU A 169 10.80 -7.94 13.64
N ARG A 170 11.62 -7.68 12.61
CA ARG A 170 13.02 -7.27 12.81
C ARG A 170 13.14 -5.98 13.62
N ARG A 171 12.28 -4.99 13.38
CA ARG A 171 12.29 -3.72 14.14
C ARG A 171 11.85 -3.92 15.58
N ALA A 172 10.80 -4.71 15.81
CA ALA A 172 10.33 -5.04 17.16
C ALA A 172 11.43 -5.69 18.00
N HIS A 173 12.19 -6.64 17.41
CA HIS A 173 13.32 -7.29 18.09
C HIS A 173 14.52 -6.34 18.31
N ALA A 174 14.80 -5.43 17.38
CA ALA A 174 15.88 -4.46 17.53
C ALA A 174 15.60 -3.41 18.63
N SER A 175 14.34 -3.05 18.83
CA SER A 175 13.89 -2.10 19.86
C SER A 175 13.84 -2.72 21.27
N GLY A 176 13.75 -4.04 21.39
CA GLY A 176 13.69 -4.80 22.65
C GLY A 176 15.04 -5.16 23.25
N VAL A 177 16.17 -4.78 22.62
CA VAL A 177 17.52 -5.02 23.12
C VAL A 177 18.00 -3.78 23.87
N ILE A 178 17.52 -3.60 25.10
CA ILE A 178 18.15 -2.73 26.14
C ILE A 178 18.36 -3.57 27.39
#